data_57e83edb5cb109d99823fc0296066959
#
_entry.id   57e83edb5cb109d99823fc0296066959
#
_cell.length_a   1.000
_cell.length_b   1.000
_cell.length_c   1.000
_cell.angle_alpha   90.00
_cell.angle_beta   90.00
_cell.angle_gamma   90.00
#
_symmetry.space_group_name_H-M   'P 1'
#
loop_
_entity.id
_entity.type
_entity.pdbx_description
1 polymer ?
#
loop_
_entity_poly.entity_id
_entity_poly.type
_entity_poly.pdbx_seq_one_letter_code
_entity_poly.pdbx_strand_id
1 'polypeptide(L)'
;MSASDNSIRLDSIDQAIADIAAGKPVVVIDDEDRENEGDLIFAAELATPELVAFMVRYSSGYICAPLLPDDCNRLNLPPMLAVNQDVRGTAYTVTVDAATGSTGISATSRAETIRRLADPNTTPGEFTRPGHVVPLCARPGGVLERDGHTEASIDLARLAGLRPAGVLCEIVSEDDPTDMARSPELRRFADTHGLSMISIAQLIEWRRHNETQVTRQVATELPTEYGHFTAIGYRHEVDGQEHVALVAGEPSELRGARDVMVRVHSECLTGDAFGSRRCDCGPQLHESMRLISQEGRGVVIYLRGQEGRGIGLLHKLEAYRLQDSGMDTVDANLEQGLPEDAREYSVAGQILRDLGIESANLLTNNPHKGEGLSGFGVDASHHTPLATPAHADNIDYLRTKRDRMGHDLPQVAQWDAEHK
;
A
#
# COMPACT_ATOMS: atom_id res chain seq x y z
N MET A 1 34.26 -10.95 7.29
CA MET A 1 34.14 -9.60 6.73
C MET A 1 32.66 -9.28 6.84
N SER A 2 32.29 -8.37 7.73
CA SER A 2 30.89 -7.97 7.94
C SER A 2 30.38 -7.34 6.67
N ALA A 3 29.22 -7.80 6.19
CA ALA A 3 28.46 -7.05 5.19
C ALA A 3 28.23 -5.65 5.80
N SER A 4 28.81 -4.63 5.19
CA SER A 4 28.49 -3.25 5.52
C SER A 4 27.02 -3.09 5.17
N ASP A 5 26.23 -2.75 6.17
CA ASP A 5 24.86 -2.28 6.03
C ASP A 5 24.91 -1.05 5.10
N ASN A 6 24.60 -1.28 3.84
CA ASN A 6 24.67 -0.28 2.78
C ASN A 6 23.30 0.44 2.64
N SER A 7 22.56 0.53 3.76
CA SER A 7 21.28 1.23 3.79
C SER A 7 21.52 2.71 3.49
N ILE A 8 20.95 3.18 2.38
CA ILE A 8 21.02 4.58 1.97
C ILE A 8 20.27 5.43 2.99
N ARG A 9 20.88 6.50 3.46
CA ARG A 9 20.23 7.44 4.38
C ARG A 9 19.06 8.13 3.67
N LEU A 10 17.86 7.91 4.18
CA LEU A 10 16.64 8.63 3.79
C LEU A 10 16.27 9.65 4.87
N ASP A 11 15.63 10.74 4.46
CA ASP A 11 15.10 11.76 5.35
C ASP A 11 13.67 11.38 5.79
N SER A 12 13.10 12.08 6.77
CA SER A 12 11.75 11.78 7.26
C SER A 12 10.68 12.30 6.30
N ILE A 13 9.54 11.64 6.26
CA ILE A 13 8.37 12.08 5.49
C ILE A 13 7.88 13.45 5.98
N ASP A 14 7.91 13.71 7.30
CA ASP A 14 7.51 15.00 7.86
C ASP A 14 8.41 16.14 7.36
N GLN A 15 9.73 15.90 7.21
CA GLN A 15 10.65 16.88 6.63
C GLN A 15 10.32 17.12 5.15
N ALA A 16 10.06 16.06 4.37
CA ALA A 16 9.68 16.17 2.96
C ALA A 16 8.38 16.97 2.80
N ILE A 17 7.37 16.70 3.61
CA ILE A 17 6.10 17.45 3.63
C ILE A 17 6.37 18.94 3.93
N ALA A 18 7.20 19.24 4.92
CA ALA A 18 7.55 20.62 5.27
C ALA A 18 8.31 21.32 4.13
N ASP A 19 9.22 20.64 3.44
CA ASP A 19 9.96 21.19 2.30
C ASP A 19 9.02 21.46 1.11
N ILE A 20 8.10 20.54 0.78
CA ILE A 20 7.06 20.77 -0.25
C ILE A 20 6.18 21.98 0.11
N ALA A 21 5.73 22.08 1.39
CA ALA A 21 4.95 23.23 1.85
C ALA A 21 5.70 24.56 1.74
N ALA A 22 7.02 24.53 1.90
CA ALA A 22 7.90 25.69 1.73
C ALA A 22 8.25 25.99 0.26
N GLY A 23 7.74 25.24 -0.71
CA GLY A 23 8.02 25.39 -2.15
C GLY A 23 9.40 24.88 -2.56
N LYS A 24 9.99 23.98 -1.78
CA LYS A 24 11.26 23.33 -2.12
C LYS A 24 10.98 21.99 -2.83
N PRO A 25 11.85 21.59 -3.77
CA PRO A 25 11.78 20.27 -4.34
C PRO A 25 12.31 19.20 -3.36
N VAL A 26 11.82 17.98 -3.52
CA VAL A 26 12.22 16.78 -2.78
C VAL A 26 12.66 15.72 -3.78
N VAL A 27 13.68 14.94 -3.45
CA VAL A 27 14.05 13.74 -4.22
C VAL A 27 13.23 12.57 -3.70
N VAL A 28 12.49 11.93 -4.58
CA VAL A 28 11.68 10.73 -4.26
C VAL A 28 12.21 9.57 -5.07
N ILE A 29 12.55 8.47 -4.39
CA ILE A 29 13.02 7.23 -5.04
C ILE A 29 11.96 6.14 -4.96
N ASP A 30 11.91 5.31 -5.97
CA ASP A 30 11.11 4.10 -5.97
C ASP A 30 11.93 2.85 -5.67
N ASP A 31 11.30 1.68 -5.72
CA ASP A 31 11.92 0.39 -5.41
C ASP A 31 12.89 -0.03 -6.53
N GLU A 32 13.96 -0.76 -6.14
CA GLU A 32 14.92 -1.35 -7.08
C GLU A 32 14.26 -2.31 -8.09
N ASP A 33 13.18 -2.98 -7.68
CA ASP A 33 12.41 -3.91 -8.51
C ASP A 33 11.38 -3.19 -9.42
N ARG A 34 11.17 -1.86 -9.26
CA ARG A 34 10.23 -1.09 -10.06
C ARG A 34 10.93 -0.36 -11.23
N GLU A 35 11.27 0.91 -11.09
CA GLU A 35 12.04 1.71 -12.07
C GLU A 35 13.49 1.88 -11.62
N ASN A 36 13.69 1.83 -10.28
CA ASN A 36 14.96 2.09 -9.63
C ASN A 36 15.51 3.48 -9.99
N GLU A 37 14.63 4.47 -10.00
CA GLU A 37 14.92 5.86 -10.37
C GLU A 37 14.62 6.82 -9.25
N GLY A 38 14.94 8.08 -9.42
CA GLY A 38 14.59 9.15 -8.50
C GLY A 38 14.15 10.40 -9.24
N ASP A 39 13.04 10.96 -8.78
CA ASP A 39 12.45 12.15 -9.34
C ASP A 39 12.66 13.36 -8.44
N LEU A 40 12.85 14.52 -9.09
CA LEU A 40 12.61 15.81 -8.45
C LEU A 40 11.11 16.05 -8.41
N ILE A 41 10.55 16.22 -7.21
CA ILE A 41 9.11 16.46 -7.00
C ILE A 41 8.89 17.77 -6.23
N PHE A 42 7.91 18.58 -6.68
CA PHE A 42 7.41 19.75 -5.95
C PHE A 42 5.92 19.99 -6.24
N ALA A 43 5.25 20.82 -5.43
CA ALA A 43 3.84 21.16 -5.61
C ALA A 43 3.62 22.11 -6.79
N ALA A 44 2.67 21.80 -7.67
CA ALA A 44 2.43 22.52 -8.91
C ALA A 44 1.99 23.99 -8.67
N GLU A 45 1.19 24.27 -7.64
CA GLU A 45 0.76 25.64 -7.34
C GLU A 45 1.90 26.56 -6.89
N LEU A 46 3.02 26.00 -6.38
CA LEU A 46 4.22 26.74 -5.97
C LEU A 46 5.31 26.75 -7.04
N ALA A 47 5.01 26.33 -8.28
CA ALA A 47 5.97 26.32 -9.37
C ALA A 47 6.46 27.72 -9.71
N THR A 48 7.78 27.92 -9.66
CA THR A 48 8.45 29.16 -10.07
C THR A 48 9.32 28.93 -11.29
N PRO A 49 9.65 29.99 -12.08
CA PRO A 49 10.60 29.85 -13.18
C PRO A 49 11.96 29.27 -12.74
N GLU A 50 12.42 29.60 -11.52
CA GLU A 50 13.66 29.12 -10.96
C GLU A 50 13.63 27.63 -10.66
N LEU A 51 12.53 27.13 -10.05
CA LEU A 51 12.33 25.68 -9.80
C LEU A 51 12.29 24.89 -11.10
N VAL A 52 11.55 25.37 -12.10
CA VAL A 52 11.48 24.73 -13.40
C VAL A 52 12.85 24.79 -14.10
N ALA A 53 13.59 25.89 -13.99
CA ALA A 53 14.94 25.98 -14.55
C ALA A 53 15.92 25.02 -13.86
N PHE A 54 15.81 24.85 -12.53
CA PHE A 54 16.58 23.87 -11.77
C PHE A 54 16.24 22.43 -12.27
N MET A 55 14.95 22.09 -12.36
CA MET A 55 14.51 20.80 -12.85
C MET A 55 15.04 20.53 -14.27
N VAL A 56 14.90 21.48 -15.21
CA VAL A 56 15.43 21.33 -16.59
C VAL A 56 16.93 21.08 -16.62
N ARG A 57 17.67 21.64 -15.67
CA ARG A 57 19.13 21.51 -15.64
C ARG A 57 19.60 20.12 -15.18
N TYR A 58 18.91 19.51 -14.25
CA TYR A 58 19.37 18.33 -13.53
C TYR A 58 18.53 17.08 -13.78
N SER A 59 17.51 17.17 -14.63
CA SER A 59 16.61 16.05 -14.92
C SER A 59 16.53 15.77 -16.42
N SER A 60 15.76 14.75 -16.81
CA SER A 60 15.50 14.42 -18.21
C SER A 60 14.86 15.60 -18.99
N GLY A 61 14.27 16.54 -18.27
CA GLY A 61 13.55 17.68 -18.85
C GLY A 61 12.17 17.32 -19.41
N TYR A 62 11.76 16.07 -19.32
CA TYR A 62 10.42 15.59 -19.66
C TYR A 62 9.44 15.88 -18.52
N ILE A 63 9.15 17.15 -18.30
CA ILE A 63 8.42 17.63 -17.13
C ILE A 63 6.97 17.15 -17.16
N CYS A 64 6.63 16.31 -16.19
CA CYS A 64 5.29 15.81 -15.95
C CYS A 64 4.58 16.63 -14.85
N ALA A 65 3.25 16.78 -15.01
CA ALA A 65 2.39 17.48 -14.06
C ALA A 65 1.21 16.59 -13.65
N PRO A 66 1.37 15.74 -12.62
CA PRO A 66 0.29 14.93 -12.08
C PRO A 66 -0.89 15.75 -11.56
N LEU A 67 -2.10 15.28 -11.87
CA LEU A 67 -3.38 15.84 -11.46
C LEU A 67 -4.34 14.72 -11.07
N LEU A 68 -5.35 15.03 -10.26
CA LEU A 68 -6.45 14.10 -10.00
C LEU A 68 -7.38 13.96 -11.21
N PRO A 69 -8.13 12.84 -11.34
CA PRO A 69 -9.05 12.61 -12.45
C PRO A 69 -10.07 13.73 -12.68
N ASP A 70 -10.60 14.33 -11.59
CA ASP A 70 -11.56 15.42 -11.66
C ASP A 70 -10.95 16.68 -12.31
N ASP A 71 -9.68 17.00 -12.01
CA ASP A 71 -8.97 18.11 -12.64
C ASP A 71 -8.65 17.79 -14.11
N CYS A 72 -8.24 16.57 -14.43
CA CYS A 72 -8.05 16.14 -15.81
C CYS A 72 -9.35 16.29 -16.63
N ASN A 73 -10.49 15.88 -16.06
CA ASN A 73 -11.81 16.03 -16.69
C ASN A 73 -12.21 17.52 -16.84
N ARG A 74 -12.09 18.29 -15.76
CA ARG A 74 -12.40 19.74 -15.74
C ARG A 74 -11.60 20.52 -16.79
N LEU A 75 -10.33 20.19 -16.95
CA LEU A 75 -9.43 20.84 -17.90
C LEU A 75 -9.46 20.23 -19.30
N ASN A 76 -10.32 19.23 -19.55
CA ASN A 76 -10.42 18.52 -20.83
C ASN A 76 -9.06 18.00 -21.31
N LEU A 77 -8.44 17.18 -20.45
CA LEU A 77 -7.16 16.51 -20.70
C LEU A 77 -7.41 15.01 -20.96
N PRO A 78 -7.80 14.62 -22.17
CA PRO A 78 -8.02 13.22 -22.50
C PRO A 78 -6.71 12.42 -22.47
N PRO A 79 -6.79 11.09 -22.30
CA PRO A 79 -5.63 10.22 -22.46
C PRO A 79 -4.91 10.48 -23.81
N MET A 80 -3.59 10.44 -23.78
CA MET A 80 -2.76 10.64 -24.97
C MET A 80 -3.05 9.58 -26.05
N LEU A 81 -3.34 8.35 -25.62
CA LEU A 81 -3.73 7.22 -26.47
C LEU A 81 -4.99 6.55 -25.93
N ALA A 82 -5.84 6.06 -26.83
CA ALA A 82 -7.06 5.33 -26.46
C ALA A 82 -6.78 4.00 -25.74
N VAL A 83 -5.64 3.37 -26.03
CA VAL A 83 -5.15 2.15 -25.37
C VAL A 83 -3.77 2.45 -24.81
N ASN A 84 -3.66 2.48 -23.50
CA ASN A 84 -2.37 2.65 -22.84
C ASN A 84 -1.56 1.36 -22.98
N GLN A 85 -0.36 1.46 -23.52
CA GLN A 85 0.60 0.35 -23.70
C GLN A 85 1.82 0.49 -22.77
N ASP A 86 1.81 1.49 -21.88
CA ASP A 86 2.88 1.66 -20.90
C ASP A 86 2.92 0.50 -19.91
N VAL A 87 4.09 -0.10 -19.75
CA VAL A 87 4.28 -1.30 -18.90
C VAL A 87 3.95 -1.01 -17.44
N ARG A 88 4.19 0.21 -16.97
CA ARG A 88 3.89 0.68 -15.61
C ARG A 88 2.48 1.27 -15.48
N GLY A 89 1.77 1.39 -16.59
CA GLY A 89 0.40 1.91 -16.62
C GLY A 89 0.29 3.41 -16.33
N THR A 90 1.38 4.19 -16.53
CA THR A 90 1.39 5.64 -16.33
C THR A 90 0.35 6.30 -17.26
N ALA A 91 -0.58 7.04 -16.68
CA ALA A 91 -1.71 7.58 -17.39
C ALA A 91 -1.39 8.96 -18.03
N TYR A 92 -0.63 8.93 -19.10
CA TYR A 92 -0.33 10.11 -19.91
C TYR A 92 -1.56 10.73 -20.52
N THR A 93 -1.67 12.06 -20.42
CA THR A 93 -2.71 12.83 -21.13
C THR A 93 -2.09 13.66 -22.25
N VAL A 94 -2.93 14.33 -23.05
CA VAL A 94 -2.45 15.26 -24.07
C VAL A 94 -1.58 16.34 -23.45
N THR A 95 -0.44 16.67 -24.08
CA THR A 95 0.45 17.74 -23.63
C THR A 95 -0.17 19.11 -23.81
N VAL A 96 0.20 20.07 -22.95
CA VAL A 96 -0.39 21.41 -22.96
C VAL A 96 0.64 22.51 -22.75
N ASP A 97 0.29 23.73 -23.19
CA ASP A 97 0.93 25.00 -22.81
C ASP A 97 -0.14 26.02 -22.43
N ALA A 98 0.18 26.92 -21.50
CA ALA A 98 -0.67 28.09 -21.24
C ALA A 98 -0.82 28.95 -22.51
N ALA A 99 -2.05 29.33 -22.84
CA ALA A 99 -2.37 30.12 -24.04
C ALA A 99 -1.93 31.59 -23.87
N THR A 100 -0.64 31.83 -23.73
CA THR A 100 -0.05 33.18 -23.52
C THR A 100 0.52 33.81 -24.79
N GLY A 101 0.50 33.05 -25.92
CA GLY A 101 1.14 33.46 -27.16
C GLY A 101 2.65 33.28 -27.21
N SER A 102 3.25 32.70 -26.16
CA SER A 102 4.69 32.30 -26.11
C SER A 102 4.88 30.95 -26.81
N THR A 103 6.14 30.54 -27.02
CA THR A 103 6.50 29.23 -27.56
C THR A 103 6.26 28.08 -26.55
N GLY A 104 5.99 28.38 -25.26
CA GLY A 104 5.70 27.40 -24.22
C GLY A 104 6.90 26.73 -23.56
N ILE A 105 8.05 26.61 -24.23
CA ILE A 105 9.18 25.77 -23.80
C ILE A 105 10.05 26.36 -22.68
N SER A 106 10.09 27.68 -22.50
CA SER A 106 10.94 28.30 -21.49
C SER A 106 10.52 27.88 -20.07
N ALA A 107 11.46 27.93 -19.10
CA ALA A 107 11.14 27.66 -17.69
C ALA A 107 10.01 28.56 -17.18
N THR A 108 10.01 29.84 -17.58
CA THR A 108 8.93 30.80 -17.25
C THR A 108 7.57 30.35 -17.81
N SER A 109 7.53 29.95 -19.09
CA SER A 109 6.27 29.51 -19.74
C SER A 109 5.76 28.20 -19.14
N ARG A 110 6.66 27.24 -18.88
CA ARG A 110 6.28 25.96 -18.25
C ARG A 110 5.81 26.15 -16.82
N ALA A 111 6.48 27.00 -16.02
CA ALA A 111 6.03 27.36 -14.68
C ALA A 111 4.62 27.96 -14.69
N GLU A 112 4.31 28.84 -15.65
CA GLU A 112 2.97 29.41 -15.83
C GLU A 112 1.95 28.32 -16.19
N THR A 113 2.29 27.42 -17.10
CA THR A 113 1.43 26.29 -17.50
C THR A 113 1.14 25.39 -16.29
N ILE A 114 2.16 25.04 -15.51
CA ILE A 114 2.05 24.20 -14.32
C ILE A 114 1.13 24.83 -13.26
N ARG A 115 1.33 26.12 -12.93
CA ARG A 115 0.45 26.81 -11.98
C ARG A 115 -1.01 26.82 -12.43
N ARG A 116 -1.27 27.06 -13.73
CA ARG A 116 -2.63 27.03 -14.28
C ARG A 116 -3.25 25.65 -14.22
N LEU A 117 -2.49 24.59 -14.41
CA LEU A 117 -2.98 23.21 -14.24
C LEU A 117 -3.48 22.98 -12.81
N ALA A 118 -2.81 23.54 -11.81
CA ALA A 118 -3.17 23.41 -10.39
C ALA A 118 -4.29 24.39 -9.95
N ASP A 119 -4.54 25.47 -10.68
CA ASP A 119 -5.56 26.48 -10.30
C ASP A 119 -6.97 25.96 -10.59
N PRO A 120 -7.85 25.86 -9.56
CA PRO A 120 -9.22 25.38 -9.72
C PRO A 120 -10.09 26.27 -10.60
N ASN A 121 -9.69 27.54 -10.79
CA ASN A 121 -10.44 28.51 -11.60
C ASN A 121 -10.03 28.49 -13.08
N THR A 122 -8.93 27.85 -13.43
CA THR A 122 -8.48 27.75 -14.81
C THR A 122 -9.46 26.91 -15.64
N THR A 123 -9.76 27.38 -16.84
CA THR A 123 -10.66 26.74 -17.79
C THR A 123 -9.90 26.06 -18.94
N PRO A 124 -10.50 25.07 -19.64
CA PRO A 124 -9.86 24.39 -20.76
C PRO A 124 -9.36 25.29 -21.88
N GLY A 125 -10.04 26.43 -22.10
CA GLY A 125 -9.69 27.42 -23.14
C GLY A 125 -8.43 28.20 -22.88
N GLU A 126 -7.87 28.13 -21.67
CA GLU A 126 -6.63 28.78 -21.30
C GLU A 126 -5.37 27.97 -21.66
N PHE A 127 -5.54 26.81 -22.26
CA PHE A 127 -4.45 25.98 -22.76
C PHE A 127 -4.50 25.77 -24.27
N THR A 128 -3.32 25.72 -24.89
CA THR A 128 -3.09 25.15 -26.21
C THR A 128 -2.70 23.68 -26.11
N ARG A 129 -3.09 22.89 -27.11
CA ARG A 129 -2.80 21.45 -27.23
C ARG A 129 -2.35 21.15 -28.65
N PRO A 130 -1.19 20.48 -28.86
CA PRO A 130 -0.22 20.01 -27.86
C PRO A 130 0.62 21.15 -27.26
N GLY A 131 1.46 20.83 -26.25
CA GLY A 131 2.36 21.73 -25.57
C GLY A 131 3.61 21.04 -25.03
N HIS A 132 4.29 21.69 -24.07
CA HIS A 132 5.59 21.27 -23.52
C HIS A 132 5.53 20.81 -22.05
N VAL A 133 4.35 20.79 -21.43
CA VAL A 133 4.12 20.15 -20.13
C VAL A 133 3.22 18.94 -20.35
N VAL A 134 3.55 17.85 -19.66
CA VAL A 134 2.88 16.55 -19.80
C VAL A 134 1.99 16.30 -18.58
N PRO A 135 0.68 16.57 -18.62
CA PRO A 135 -0.18 16.23 -17.49
C PRO A 135 -0.34 14.69 -17.39
N LEU A 136 -0.31 14.18 -16.17
CA LEU A 136 -0.57 12.78 -15.85
C LEU A 136 -1.84 12.68 -15.00
N CYS A 137 -2.65 11.64 -15.24
CA CYS A 137 -3.84 11.37 -14.43
C CYS A 137 -3.48 10.38 -13.31
N ALA A 138 -3.30 10.88 -12.10
CA ALA A 138 -2.94 10.06 -10.93
C ALA A 138 -4.13 9.20 -10.46
N ARG A 139 -3.84 8.13 -9.74
CA ARG A 139 -4.86 7.35 -9.04
C ARG A 139 -5.38 8.11 -7.82
N PRO A 140 -6.71 8.10 -7.57
CA PRO A 140 -7.30 8.83 -6.44
C PRO A 140 -6.76 8.40 -5.07
N GLY A 141 -6.46 7.12 -4.89
CA GLY A 141 -5.87 6.56 -3.65
C GLY A 141 -4.40 6.93 -3.43
N GLY A 142 -3.76 7.62 -4.40
CA GLY A 142 -2.36 8.00 -4.32
C GLY A 142 -1.43 6.79 -4.26
N VAL A 143 -0.32 6.89 -3.53
CA VAL A 143 0.67 5.79 -3.40
C VAL A 143 0.11 4.51 -2.77
N LEU A 144 -1.04 4.57 -2.10
CA LEU A 144 -1.71 3.39 -1.56
C LEU A 144 -2.47 2.58 -2.63
N GLU A 145 -2.77 3.19 -3.78
CA GLU A 145 -3.42 2.52 -4.92
C GLU A 145 -2.40 2.16 -6.01
N ARG A 146 -1.40 3.02 -6.24
CA ARG A 146 -0.30 2.79 -7.18
C ARG A 146 0.99 3.42 -6.64
N ASP A 147 2.01 2.62 -6.44
CA ASP A 147 3.32 2.94 -5.84
C ASP A 147 4.26 3.70 -6.80
N GLY A 148 3.74 4.71 -7.51
CA GLY A 148 4.48 5.49 -8.50
C GLY A 148 4.80 6.92 -8.07
N HIS A 149 5.80 7.53 -8.74
CA HIS A 149 6.17 8.95 -8.55
C HIS A 149 5.00 9.90 -8.85
N THR A 150 4.14 9.55 -9.82
CA THR A 150 2.91 10.28 -10.14
C THR A 150 2.04 10.45 -8.90
N GLU A 151 1.74 9.35 -8.21
CA GLU A 151 0.92 9.33 -7.01
C GLU A 151 1.64 9.96 -5.82
N ALA A 152 2.95 9.73 -5.68
CA ALA A 152 3.77 10.34 -4.62
C ALA A 152 3.73 11.87 -4.68
N SER A 153 3.76 12.45 -5.88
CA SER A 153 3.71 13.91 -6.05
C SER A 153 2.37 14.52 -5.61
N ILE A 154 1.25 13.84 -5.91
CA ILE A 154 -0.09 14.22 -5.46
C ILE A 154 -0.21 14.14 -3.95
N ASP A 155 0.26 13.04 -3.35
CA ASP A 155 0.20 12.83 -1.92
C ASP A 155 1.02 13.83 -1.14
N LEU A 156 2.27 14.08 -1.55
CA LEU A 156 3.12 15.07 -0.92
C LEU A 156 2.51 16.48 -0.98
N ALA A 157 1.93 16.88 -2.12
CA ALA A 157 1.24 18.15 -2.24
C ALA A 157 0.03 18.22 -1.28
N ARG A 158 -0.81 17.18 -1.26
CA ARG A 158 -1.98 17.09 -0.38
C ARG A 158 -1.59 17.11 1.10
N LEU A 159 -0.58 16.33 1.49
CA LEU A 159 -0.08 16.27 2.87
C LEU A 159 0.55 17.59 3.32
N ALA A 160 1.14 18.36 2.40
CA ALA A 160 1.63 19.72 2.63
C ALA A 160 0.51 20.77 2.76
N GLY A 161 -0.77 20.38 2.67
CA GLY A 161 -1.92 21.29 2.73
C GLY A 161 -2.16 22.09 1.45
N LEU A 162 -1.55 21.67 0.34
CA LEU A 162 -1.61 22.32 -0.97
C LEU A 162 -2.60 21.61 -1.88
N ARG A 163 -2.88 22.18 -3.05
CA ARG A 163 -3.66 21.52 -4.08
C ARG A 163 -3.01 20.19 -4.46
N PRO A 164 -3.79 19.09 -4.60
CA PRO A 164 -3.27 17.78 -5.01
C PRO A 164 -2.89 17.78 -6.50
N ALA A 165 -1.87 18.55 -6.81
CA ALA A 165 -1.27 18.70 -8.12
C ALA A 165 0.25 18.79 -7.94
N GLY A 166 0.99 17.89 -8.59
CA GLY A 166 2.43 17.82 -8.48
C GLY A 166 3.17 18.21 -9.76
N VAL A 167 4.48 18.25 -9.64
CA VAL A 167 5.42 18.28 -10.76
C VAL A 167 6.48 17.24 -10.48
N LEU A 168 6.88 16.49 -11.50
CA LEU A 168 7.94 15.48 -11.38
C LEU A 168 8.77 15.41 -12.65
N CYS A 169 10.02 15.00 -12.49
CA CYS A 169 10.92 14.67 -13.59
C CYS A 169 12.11 13.87 -13.07
N GLU A 170 12.51 12.84 -13.79
CA GLU A 170 13.57 11.90 -13.45
C GLU A 170 14.94 12.61 -13.45
N ILE A 171 15.78 12.33 -12.44
CA ILE A 171 17.12 12.93 -12.30
C ILE A 171 18.10 12.15 -13.18
N VAL A 172 18.76 12.86 -14.10
CA VAL A 172 19.82 12.29 -14.95
C VAL A 172 21.08 12.06 -14.14
N SER A 173 21.76 10.95 -14.38
CA SER A 173 23.04 10.65 -13.74
C SER A 173 24.12 11.65 -14.18
N GLU A 174 24.88 12.18 -13.21
CA GLU A 174 26.09 12.96 -13.47
C GLU A 174 27.28 12.05 -13.79
N ASP A 175 27.28 10.83 -13.22
CA ASP A 175 28.33 9.83 -13.41
C ASP A 175 28.23 9.18 -14.82
N ASP A 176 27.01 8.97 -15.34
CA ASP A 176 26.72 8.50 -16.69
C ASP A 176 25.53 9.30 -17.30
N PRO A 177 25.79 10.39 -18.03
CA PRO A 177 24.71 11.21 -18.60
C PRO A 177 23.83 10.53 -19.64
N THR A 178 24.04 9.25 -19.92
CA THR A 178 23.20 8.45 -20.82
C THR A 178 22.14 7.64 -20.08
N ASP A 179 22.14 7.64 -18.75
CA ASP A 179 21.19 6.91 -17.89
C ASP A 179 20.63 7.80 -16.78
N MET A 180 19.66 7.29 -16.05
CA MET A 180 19.09 7.98 -14.87
C MET A 180 19.93 7.70 -13.63
N ALA A 181 19.94 8.65 -12.69
CA ALA A 181 20.64 8.49 -11.42
C ALA A 181 20.00 7.38 -10.55
N ARG A 182 20.83 6.61 -9.84
CA ARG A 182 20.41 5.56 -8.92
C ARG A 182 20.65 5.97 -7.47
N SER A 183 20.07 5.25 -6.55
CA SER A 183 19.98 5.59 -5.13
C SER A 183 21.26 6.17 -4.48
N PRO A 184 22.50 5.62 -4.64
CA PRO A 184 23.69 6.23 -4.03
C PRO A 184 24.04 7.59 -4.62
N GLU A 185 23.84 7.77 -5.92
CA GLU A 185 24.08 9.03 -6.61
C GLU A 185 23.02 10.08 -6.25
N LEU A 186 21.74 9.65 -6.18
CA LEU A 186 20.63 10.50 -5.77
C LEU A 186 20.82 11.06 -4.36
N ARG A 187 21.42 10.28 -3.44
CA ARG A 187 21.76 10.80 -2.10
C ARG A 187 22.83 11.88 -2.16
N ARG A 188 23.90 11.70 -2.97
CA ARG A 188 24.92 12.73 -3.19
C ARG A 188 24.34 14.00 -3.81
N PHE A 189 23.45 13.83 -4.78
CA PHE A 189 22.72 14.92 -5.41
C PHE A 189 21.89 15.70 -4.39
N ALA A 190 21.07 15.00 -3.60
CA ALA A 190 20.24 15.62 -2.59
C ALA A 190 21.09 16.38 -1.53
N ASP A 191 22.18 15.77 -1.04
CA ASP A 191 23.10 16.42 -0.10
C ASP A 191 23.75 17.67 -0.71
N THR A 192 24.15 17.61 -1.98
CA THR A 192 24.80 18.74 -2.68
C THR A 192 23.86 19.93 -2.84
N HIS A 193 22.58 19.68 -3.08
CA HIS A 193 21.58 20.71 -3.30
C HIS A 193 20.75 21.05 -2.04
N GLY A 194 21.02 20.41 -0.90
CA GLY A 194 20.29 20.64 0.36
C GLY A 194 18.82 20.24 0.28
N LEU A 195 18.53 19.12 -0.42
CA LEU A 195 17.20 18.57 -0.62
C LEU A 195 16.96 17.36 0.29
N SER A 196 15.73 17.21 0.75
CA SER A 196 15.28 15.95 1.38
C SER A 196 15.19 14.85 0.33
N MET A 197 15.51 13.62 0.74
CA MET A 197 15.38 12.41 -0.08
C MET A 197 14.59 11.36 0.69
N ILE A 198 13.48 10.91 0.13
CA ILE A 198 12.59 9.89 0.69
C ILE A 198 12.34 8.77 -0.32
N SER A 199 11.78 7.64 0.14
CA SER A 199 11.26 6.60 -0.74
C SER A 199 9.74 6.56 -0.77
N ILE A 200 9.17 6.05 -1.89
CA ILE A 200 7.73 5.79 -2.01
C ILE A 200 7.28 4.79 -0.94
N ALA A 201 8.09 3.77 -0.65
CA ALA A 201 7.80 2.79 0.41
C ALA A 201 7.63 3.46 1.79
N GLN A 202 8.52 4.42 2.17
CA GLN A 202 8.35 5.19 3.40
C GLN A 202 7.06 6.03 3.40
N LEU A 203 6.70 6.64 2.26
CA LEU A 203 5.47 7.42 2.14
C LEU A 203 4.22 6.55 2.30
N ILE A 204 4.20 5.35 1.72
CA ILE A 204 3.15 4.35 1.90
C ILE A 204 2.99 4.01 3.38
N GLU A 205 4.08 3.64 4.06
CA GLU A 205 4.05 3.28 5.48
C GLU A 205 3.60 4.46 6.35
N TRP A 206 4.11 5.67 6.07
CA TRP A 206 3.69 6.87 6.78
C TRP A 206 2.17 7.11 6.64
N ARG A 207 1.61 7.02 5.42
CA ARG A 207 0.17 7.19 5.17
C ARG A 207 -0.67 6.13 5.88
N ARG A 208 -0.25 4.85 5.85
CA ARG A 208 -0.93 3.74 6.54
C ARG A 208 -1.05 3.99 8.04
N HIS A 209 -0.02 4.56 8.66
CA HIS A 209 0.01 4.81 10.10
C HIS A 209 -0.69 6.10 10.52
N ASN A 210 -0.60 7.16 9.70
CA ASN A 210 -1.04 8.50 10.09
C ASN A 210 -2.42 8.88 9.54
N GLU A 211 -2.93 8.22 8.50
CA GLU A 211 -4.25 8.46 7.93
C GLU A 211 -5.27 7.41 8.40
N THR A 212 -6.53 7.82 8.53
CA THR A 212 -7.64 6.88 8.74
C THR A 212 -8.16 6.44 7.38
N GLN A 213 -7.94 5.18 7.04
CA GLN A 213 -8.33 4.59 5.75
C GLN A 213 -9.52 3.63 5.89
N VAL A 214 -9.95 3.35 7.11
CA VAL A 214 -11.02 2.40 7.39
C VAL A 214 -12.13 3.10 8.16
N THR A 215 -13.35 3.07 7.65
CA THR A 215 -14.51 3.71 8.25
C THR A 215 -15.58 2.70 8.63
N ARG A 216 -16.08 2.83 9.85
CA ARG A 216 -17.22 2.04 10.34
C ARG A 216 -18.50 2.46 9.62
N GLN A 217 -19.23 1.50 9.05
CA GLN A 217 -20.46 1.75 8.29
C GLN A 217 -21.73 1.36 9.06
N VAL A 218 -21.75 0.18 9.67
CA VAL A 218 -22.93 -0.41 10.27
C VAL A 218 -22.55 -1.37 11.39
N ALA A 219 -23.41 -1.53 12.36
CA ALA A 219 -23.32 -2.59 13.38
C ALA A 219 -24.66 -3.28 13.54
N THR A 220 -24.64 -4.60 13.69
CA THR A 220 -25.86 -5.42 13.90
C THR A 220 -25.53 -6.66 14.70
N GLU A 221 -26.55 -7.26 15.33
CA GLU A 221 -26.39 -8.54 15.99
C GLU A 221 -26.28 -9.68 14.98
N LEU A 222 -25.40 -10.62 15.25
CA LEU A 222 -25.18 -11.82 14.45
C LEU A 222 -25.14 -13.05 15.35
N PRO A 223 -26.26 -13.76 15.50
CA PRO A 223 -26.27 -15.07 16.14
C PRO A 223 -25.59 -16.10 15.25
N THR A 224 -24.69 -16.88 15.83
CA THR A 224 -23.95 -17.96 15.14
C THR A 224 -23.99 -19.24 15.96
N GLU A 225 -23.60 -20.36 15.38
CA GLU A 225 -23.42 -21.62 16.11
C GLU A 225 -22.32 -21.57 17.19
N TYR A 226 -21.41 -20.58 17.11
CA TYR A 226 -20.33 -20.38 18.07
C TYR A 226 -20.68 -19.39 19.18
N GLY A 227 -21.80 -18.68 19.07
CA GLY A 227 -22.29 -17.69 20.03
C GLY A 227 -22.88 -16.45 19.36
N HIS A 228 -23.21 -15.45 20.18
CA HIS A 228 -23.73 -14.18 19.73
C HIS A 228 -22.59 -13.16 19.58
N PHE A 229 -22.56 -12.49 18.45
CA PHE A 229 -21.59 -11.45 18.15
C PHE A 229 -22.29 -10.17 17.69
N THR A 230 -21.69 -9.02 17.95
CA THR A 230 -22.00 -7.81 17.20
C THR A 230 -21.12 -7.77 15.96
N ALA A 231 -21.72 -7.87 14.78
CA ALA A 231 -21.02 -7.72 13.50
C ALA A 231 -20.95 -6.23 13.15
N ILE A 232 -19.73 -5.73 13.00
CA ILE A 232 -19.45 -4.34 12.62
C ILE A 232 -18.83 -4.35 11.23
N GLY A 233 -19.53 -3.74 10.26
CA GLY A 233 -19.04 -3.58 8.89
C GLY A 233 -18.15 -2.34 8.77
N TYR A 234 -17.02 -2.50 8.10
CA TYR A 234 -16.05 -1.46 7.79
C TYR A 234 -15.82 -1.38 6.29
N ARG A 235 -15.57 -0.16 5.80
CA ARG A 235 -15.13 0.08 4.42
C ARG A 235 -13.71 0.62 4.43
N HIS A 236 -12.87 0.07 3.59
CA HIS A 236 -11.55 0.62 3.27
C HIS A 236 -11.70 1.66 2.15
N GLU A 237 -11.30 2.89 2.41
CA GLU A 237 -11.58 4.05 1.54
C GLU A 237 -10.71 4.08 0.27
N VAL A 238 -9.58 3.36 0.27
CA VAL A 238 -8.65 3.36 -0.87
C VAL A 238 -9.15 2.49 -2.01
N ASP A 239 -9.60 1.27 -1.71
CA ASP A 239 -10.02 0.27 -2.70
C ASP A 239 -11.51 -0.07 -2.65
N GLY A 240 -12.25 0.51 -1.69
CA GLY A 240 -13.67 0.26 -1.47
C GLY A 240 -13.99 -1.11 -0.89
N GLN A 241 -13.00 -1.89 -0.46
CA GLN A 241 -13.22 -3.21 0.11
C GLN A 241 -13.98 -3.13 1.45
N GLU A 242 -14.80 -4.13 1.69
CA GLU A 242 -15.60 -4.23 2.91
C GLU A 242 -15.06 -5.33 3.80
N HIS A 243 -14.88 -5.03 5.08
CA HIS A 243 -14.36 -5.95 6.10
C HIS A 243 -15.36 -6.05 7.26
N VAL A 244 -15.24 -7.10 8.07
CA VAL A 244 -16.14 -7.31 9.21
C VAL A 244 -15.35 -7.59 10.48
N ALA A 245 -15.73 -6.90 11.57
CA ALA A 245 -15.32 -7.28 12.92
C ALA A 245 -16.49 -7.94 13.65
N LEU A 246 -16.31 -9.17 14.15
CA LEU A 246 -17.24 -9.88 14.99
C LEU A 246 -16.81 -9.71 16.45
N VAL A 247 -17.55 -8.92 17.20
CA VAL A 247 -17.26 -8.59 18.60
C VAL A 247 -18.12 -9.47 19.51
N ALA A 248 -17.47 -10.20 20.43
CA ALA A 248 -18.14 -10.88 21.54
C ALA A 248 -18.17 -9.95 22.75
N GLY A 249 -19.30 -9.87 23.43
CA GLY A 249 -19.59 -8.89 24.47
C GLY A 249 -19.99 -7.53 23.90
N GLU A 250 -20.04 -6.52 24.78
CA GLU A 250 -20.43 -5.17 24.39
C GLU A 250 -19.25 -4.43 23.71
N PRO A 251 -19.41 -3.91 22.47
CA PRO A 251 -18.33 -3.20 21.79
C PRO A 251 -17.77 -2.00 22.58
N SER A 252 -18.58 -1.37 23.43
CA SER A 252 -18.16 -0.25 24.28
C SER A 252 -17.13 -0.66 25.35
N GLU A 253 -17.13 -1.92 25.79
CA GLU A 253 -16.20 -2.46 26.78
C GLU A 253 -14.80 -2.76 26.21
N LEU A 254 -14.63 -2.71 24.89
CA LEU A 254 -13.33 -2.85 24.25
C LEU A 254 -12.49 -1.57 24.32
N ARG A 255 -13.14 -0.42 24.54
CA ARG A 255 -12.45 0.87 24.61
C ARG A 255 -11.57 0.98 25.85
N GLY A 256 -10.26 1.15 25.65
CA GLY A 256 -9.25 1.13 26.71
C GLY A 256 -8.94 -0.27 27.25
N ALA A 257 -9.51 -1.32 26.65
CA ALA A 257 -9.31 -2.67 27.13
C ALA A 257 -7.90 -3.18 26.77
N ARG A 258 -7.35 -3.99 27.68
CA ARG A 258 -6.05 -4.63 27.54
C ARG A 258 -6.19 -6.15 27.49
N ASP A 259 -5.23 -6.79 26.85
CA ASP A 259 -5.15 -8.25 26.70
C ASP A 259 -6.45 -8.84 26.11
N VAL A 260 -7.01 -8.14 25.12
CA VAL A 260 -8.22 -8.55 24.42
C VAL A 260 -7.90 -9.70 23.48
N MET A 261 -8.67 -10.79 23.54
CA MET A 261 -8.52 -11.90 22.60
C MET A 261 -8.91 -11.48 21.19
N VAL A 262 -7.97 -11.52 20.25
CA VAL A 262 -8.13 -11.03 18.88
C VAL A 262 -7.74 -12.11 17.87
N ARG A 263 -8.61 -12.35 16.90
CA ARG A 263 -8.26 -13.06 15.67
C ARG A 263 -8.31 -12.11 14.49
N VAL A 264 -7.19 -11.92 13.80
CA VAL A 264 -7.17 -11.37 12.44
C VAL A 264 -7.19 -12.53 11.46
N HIS A 265 -8.28 -12.66 10.72
CA HIS A 265 -8.50 -13.75 9.77
C HIS A 265 -8.51 -13.20 8.34
N SER A 266 -7.59 -13.69 7.51
CA SER A 266 -7.57 -13.39 6.08
C SER A 266 -8.52 -14.34 5.35
N GLU A 267 -9.40 -13.78 4.53
CA GLU A 267 -10.40 -14.52 3.73
C GLU A 267 -9.81 -15.72 3.03
N CYS A 268 -10.52 -16.83 3.10
CA CYS A 268 -10.23 -18.06 2.40
C CYS A 268 -11.54 -18.74 1.99
N LEU A 269 -12.15 -18.33 0.87
CA LEU A 269 -13.45 -18.80 0.42
C LEU A 269 -13.54 -20.32 0.41
N THR A 270 -12.50 -20.99 -0.08
CA THR A 270 -12.51 -22.46 -0.17
C THR A 270 -12.48 -23.13 1.19
N GLY A 271 -11.72 -22.59 2.15
CA GLY A 271 -11.64 -23.14 3.51
C GLY A 271 -12.81 -22.72 4.39
N ASP A 272 -13.15 -21.42 4.37
CA ASP A 272 -14.12 -20.84 5.29
C ASP A 272 -15.58 -21.17 4.92
N ALA A 273 -15.91 -21.13 3.61
CA ALA A 273 -17.28 -21.33 3.13
C ALA A 273 -17.52 -22.73 2.54
N PHE A 274 -16.54 -23.30 1.81
CA PHE A 274 -16.72 -24.60 1.15
C PHE A 274 -16.19 -25.78 1.95
N GLY A 275 -15.53 -25.52 3.10
CA GLY A 275 -14.98 -26.56 3.95
C GLY A 275 -13.86 -27.36 3.30
N SER A 276 -13.05 -26.71 2.43
CA SER A 276 -11.91 -27.36 1.80
C SER A 276 -10.92 -27.85 2.86
N ARG A 277 -10.47 -29.08 2.71
CA ARG A 277 -9.51 -29.72 3.61
C ARG A 277 -8.06 -29.50 3.17
N ARG A 278 -7.79 -28.76 2.10
CA ARG A 278 -6.42 -28.43 1.64
C ARG A 278 -5.68 -27.47 2.56
N CYS A 279 -6.40 -26.75 3.42
CA CYS A 279 -5.83 -25.78 4.37
C CYS A 279 -6.50 -25.93 5.75
N ASP A 280 -6.02 -25.16 6.71
CA ASP A 280 -6.56 -25.09 8.08
C ASP A 280 -7.37 -23.80 8.36
N CYS A 281 -7.73 -23.02 7.32
CA CYS A 281 -8.38 -21.69 7.47
C CYS A 281 -9.75 -21.80 8.14
N GLY A 282 -10.66 -22.62 7.61
CA GLY A 282 -11.97 -22.82 8.21
C GLY A 282 -11.91 -23.27 9.67
N PRO A 283 -11.18 -24.34 10.01
CA PRO A 283 -10.95 -24.74 11.40
C PRO A 283 -10.39 -23.62 12.28
N GLN A 284 -9.46 -22.80 11.79
CA GLN A 284 -8.94 -21.66 12.54
C GLN A 284 -9.99 -20.57 12.81
N LEU A 285 -10.83 -20.27 11.82
CA LEU A 285 -11.93 -19.31 11.97
C LEU A 285 -12.92 -19.79 13.03
N HIS A 286 -13.38 -21.01 12.90
CA HIS A 286 -14.37 -21.62 13.80
C HIS A 286 -13.85 -21.71 15.25
N GLU A 287 -12.60 -22.16 15.43
CA GLU A 287 -12.00 -22.26 16.75
C GLU A 287 -11.78 -20.88 17.38
N SER A 288 -11.39 -19.89 16.59
CA SER A 288 -11.27 -18.50 17.08
C SER A 288 -12.60 -17.93 17.55
N MET A 289 -13.67 -18.13 16.78
CA MET A 289 -15.04 -17.71 17.16
C MET A 289 -15.48 -18.40 18.45
N ARG A 290 -15.23 -19.72 18.57
CA ARG A 290 -15.56 -20.49 19.77
C ARG A 290 -14.82 -19.97 21.01
N LEU A 291 -13.50 -19.79 20.93
CA LEU A 291 -12.69 -19.31 22.04
C LEU A 291 -13.08 -17.90 22.49
N ILE A 292 -13.24 -16.98 21.54
CA ILE A 292 -13.62 -15.59 21.80
C ILE A 292 -15.02 -15.50 22.41
N SER A 293 -15.96 -16.32 21.94
CA SER A 293 -17.31 -16.40 22.51
C SER A 293 -17.31 -16.96 23.93
N GLN A 294 -16.47 -17.96 24.23
CA GLN A 294 -16.33 -18.53 25.56
C GLN A 294 -15.68 -17.56 26.56
N GLU A 295 -14.72 -16.78 26.10
CA GLU A 295 -14.11 -15.68 26.89
C GLU A 295 -15.14 -14.58 27.21
N GLY A 296 -16.15 -14.42 26.32
CA GLY A 296 -17.19 -13.41 26.46
C GLY A 296 -16.74 -12.00 26.11
N ARG A 297 -15.48 -11.78 25.76
CA ARG A 297 -14.90 -10.51 25.33
C ARG A 297 -13.77 -10.73 24.32
N GLY A 298 -13.93 -10.20 23.13
CA GLY A 298 -12.89 -10.29 22.09
C GLY A 298 -13.42 -9.97 20.72
N VAL A 299 -12.56 -10.10 19.70
CA VAL A 299 -12.93 -9.75 18.33
C VAL A 299 -12.29 -10.68 17.31
N VAL A 300 -13.07 -11.10 16.31
CA VAL A 300 -12.58 -11.69 15.07
C VAL A 300 -12.69 -10.62 13.99
N ILE A 301 -11.56 -10.21 13.41
CA ILE A 301 -11.53 -9.32 12.25
C ILE A 301 -11.37 -10.20 11.01
N TYR A 302 -12.39 -10.17 10.15
CA TYR A 302 -12.39 -10.90 8.89
C TYR A 302 -12.02 -9.95 7.75
N LEU A 303 -10.80 -10.11 7.24
CA LEU A 303 -10.25 -9.31 6.15
C LEU A 303 -10.60 -9.94 4.80
N ARG A 304 -11.45 -9.27 4.02
CA ARG A 304 -11.80 -9.68 2.66
C ARG A 304 -10.72 -9.23 1.67
N GLY A 305 -10.75 -9.84 0.47
CA GLY A 305 -9.76 -9.52 -0.59
C GLY A 305 -8.37 -10.13 -0.37
N GLN A 306 -8.16 -10.91 0.69
CA GLN A 306 -6.86 -11.53 1.01
C GLN A 306 -6.78 -13.02 0.64
N GLU A 307 -7.61 -13.46 -0.30
CA GLU A 307 -7.63 -14.83 -0.79
C GLU A 307 -6.26 -15.26 -1.33
N GLY A 308 -5.85 -16.50 -1.02
CA GLY A 308 -4.58 -17.04 -1.50
C GLY A 308 -3.34 -16.27 -1.01
N ARG A 309 -3.37 -15.65 0.19
CA ARG A 309 -2.37 -14.72 0.70
C ARG A 309 -2.31 -13.40 -0.09
N GLY A 310 -3.45 -12.91 -0.55
CA GLY A 310 -3.57 -11.65 -1.28
C GLY A 310 -3.43 -11.75 -2.80
N ILE A 311 -3.17 -12.95 -3.35
CA ILE A 311 -3.04 -13.14 -4.80
C ILE A 311 -4.39 -13.28 -5.54
N GLY A 312 -5.48 -13.46 -4.79
CA GLY A 312 -6.81 -13.61 -5.34
C GLY A 312 -7.22 -15.06 -5.64
N LEU A 313 -8.55 -15.26 -5.83
CA LEU A 313 -9.15 -16.59 -5.95
C LEU A 313 -8.67 -17.37 -7.15
N LEU A 314 -8.58 -16.74 -8.33
CA LEU A 314 -8.21 -17.46 -9.56
C LEU A 314 -6.75 -17.92 -9.52
N HIS A 315 -5.83 -17.07 -9.06
CA HIS A 315 -4.43 -17.45 -8.88
C HIS A 315 -4.25 -18.52 -7.81
N LYS A 316 -5.06 -18.51 -6.75
CA LYS A 316 -5.08 -19.58 -5.75
C LYS A 316 -5.52 -20.91 -6.34
N LEU A 317 -6.56 -20.95 -7.19
CA LEU A 317 -6.99 -22.18 -7.85
C LEU A 317 -5.92 -22.70 -8.82
N GLU A 318 -5.21 -21.80 -9.51
CA GLU A 318 -4.06 -22.17 -10.33
C GLU A 318 -2.90 -22.70 -9.46
N ALA A 319 -2.62 -22.08 -8.30
CA ALA A 319 -1.66 -22.60 -7.34
C ALA A 319 -2.01 -24.01 -6.88
N TYR A 320 -3.30 -24.32 -6.66
CA TYR A 320 -3.75 -25.68 -6.34
C TYR A 320 -3.45 -26.68 -7.47
N ARG A 321 -3.64 -26.27 -8.73
CA ARG A 321 -3.30 -27.10 -9.89
C ARG A 321 -1.80 -27.40 -9.97
N LEU A 322 -0.96 -26.39 -9.67
CA LEU A 322 0.49 -26.54 -9.62
C LEU A 322 0.93 -27.45 -8.45
N GLN A 323 0.28 -27.32 -7.29
CA GLN A 323 0.52 -28.20 -6.14
C GLN A 323 0.17 -29.67 -6.45
N ASP A 324 -0.92 -29.93 -7.20
CA ASP A 324 -1.27 -31.28 -7.65
C ASP A 324 -0.20 -31.89 -8.58
N SER A 325 0.67 -31.07 -9.18
CA SER A 325 1.85 -31.49 -9.96
C SER A 325 3.13 -31.65 -9.13
N GLY A 326 3.07 -31.41 -7.79
CA GLY A 326 4.16 -31.66 -6.86
C GLY A 326 4.91 -30.40 -6.37
N MET A 327 4.45 -29.19 -6.71
CA MET A 327 4.99 -27.95 -6.15
C MET A 327 4.50 -27.72 -4.70
N ASP A 328 5.26 -27.02 -3.91
CA ASP A 328 4.74 -26.52 -2.63
C ASP A 328 3.95 -25.20 -2.81
N THR A 329 3.36 -24.70 -1.72
CA THR A 329 2.48 -23.52 -1.77
C THR A 329 3.24 -22.23 -2.12
N VAL A 330 4.52 -22.13 -1.74
CA VAL A 330 5.36 -20.95 -2.00
C VAL A 330 5.82 -20.96 -3.46
N ASP A 331 6.36 -22.10 -3.90
CA ASP A 331 6.85 -22.26 -5.28
C ASP A 331 5.71 -22.11 -6.30
N ALA A 332 4.50 -22.56 -5.97
CA ALA A 332 3.32 -22.38 -6.82
C ALA A 332 2.90 -20.90 -7.00
N ASN A 333 3.18 -20.02 -6.03
CA ASN A 333 2.97 -18.57 -6.19
C ASN A 333 4.10 -17.96 -7.05
N LEU A 334 5.35 -18.29 -6.75
CA LEU A 334 6.53 -17.76 -7.47
C LEU A 334 6.51 -18.15 -8.94
N GLU A 335 6.08 -19.37 -9.28
CA GLU A 335 5.93 -19.82 -10.68
C GLU A 335 4.92 -18.98 -11.47
N GLN A 336 3.93 -18.39 -10.80
CA GLN A 336 2.98 -17.45 -11.39
C GLN A 336 3.51 -16.01 -11.46
N GLY A 337 4.74 -15.74 -11.02
CA GLY A 337 5.30 -14.38 -10.92
C GLY A 337 4.69 -13.56 -9.80
N LEU A 338 4.12 -14.21 -8.78
CA LEU A 338 3.45 -13.58 -7.65
C LEU A 338 4.30 -13.67 -6.38
N PRO A 339 4.14 -12.74 -5.43
CA PRO A 339 4.87 -12.78 -4.18
C PRO A 339 4.46 -13.98 -3.31
N GLU A 340 5.35 -14.38 -2.41
CA GLU A 340 5.09 -15.43 -1.42
C GLU A 340 3.89 -15.08 -0.52
N ASP A 341 3.81 -13.83 -0.06
CA ASP A 341 2.76 -13.29 0.79
C ASP A 341 2.54 -11.80 0.47
N ALA A 342 1.36 -11.47 -0.07
CA ALA A 342 0.94 -10.10 -0.39
C ALA A 342 -0.11 -9.58 0.61
N ARG A 343 -0.29 -10.25 1.78
CA ARG A 343 -1.27 -9.79 2.77
C ARG A 343 -0.79 -8.55 3.48
N GLU A 344 -1.73 -7.68 3.73
CA GLU A 344 -1.56 -6.42 4.38
C GLU A 344 -2.47 -6.36 5.62
N TYR A 345 -1.93 -5.92 6.77
CA TYR A 345 -2.62 -5.96 8.06
C TYR A 345 -2.96 -4.58 8.63
N SER A 346 -2.66 -3.48 7.94
CA SER A 346 -2.95 -2.11 8.38
C SER A 346 -4.45 -1.90 8.64
N VAL A 347 -5.30 -2.46 7.79
CA VAL A 347 -6.76 -2.44 7.95
C VAL A 347 -7.16 -3.03 9.31
N ALA A 348 -6.58 -4.18 9.70
CA ALA A 348 -6.85 -4.77 11.00
C ALA A 348 -6.37 -3.88 12.15
N GLY A 349 -5.19 -3.29 12.04
CA GLY A 349 -4.66 -2.34 13.01
C GLY A 349 -5.58 -1.14 13.18
N GLN A 350 -6.09 -0.57 12.09
CA GLN A 350 -7.02 0.55 12.12
C GLN A 350 -8.39 0.16 12.72
N ILE A 351 -8.90 -1.03 12.44
CA ILE A 351 -10.13 -1.55 13.06
C ILE A 351 -9.94 -1.70 14.59
N LEU A 352 -8.80 -2.25 15.04
CA LEU A 352 -8.50 -2.37 16.47
C LEU A 352 -8.41 -1.00 17.14
N ARG A 353 -7.80 -0.01 16.48
CA ARG A 353 -7.74 1.38 16.94
C ARG A 353 -9.14 2.02 17.02
N ASP A 354 -10.02 1.80 16.02
CA ASP A 354 -11.41 2.30 16.05
C ASP A 354 -12.21 1.67 17.21
N LEU A 355 -12.00 0.39 17.49
CA LEU A 355 -12.58 -0.30 18.64
C LEU A 355 -12.01 0.19 19.98
N GLY A 356 -10.87 0.90 19.96
CA GLY A 356 -10.21 1.48 21.13
C GLY A 356 -9.46 0.46 21.98
N ILE A 357 -9.02 -0.66 21.40
CA ILE A 357 -8.25 -1.71 22.08
C ILE A 357 -6.81 -1.23 22.28
N GLU A 358 -6.33 -1.26 23.54
CA GLU A 358 -4.94 -0.87 23.88
C GLU A 358 -3.95 -2.02 23.72
N SER A 359 -4.34 -3.24 24.09
CA SER A 359 -3.50 -4.41 23.82
C SER A 359 -4.32 -5.63 23.44
N ALA A 360 -3.76 -6.45 22.54
CA ALA A 360 -4.36 -7.64 21.98
C ALA A 360 -3.55 -8.90 22.32
N ASN A 361 -4.26 -9.97 22.69
CA ASN A 361 -3.74 -11.33 22.70
C ASN A 361 -4.15 -12.00 21.38
N LEU A 362 -3.21 -12.12 20.45
CA LEU A 362 -3.49 -12.60 19.10
C LEU A 362 -3.66 -14.13 19.06
N LEU A 363 -4.79 -14.59 18.56
CA LEU A 363 -4.98 -16.01 18.23
C LEU A 363 -4.27 -16.32 16.90
N THR A 364 -3.00 -16.77 16.97
CA THR A 364 -2.19 -17.01 15.78
C THR A 364 -1.08 -18.02 16.02
N ASN A 365 -0.69 -18.77 14.98
CA ASN A 365 0.50 -19.61 14.95
C ASN A 365 1.65 -18.92 14.18
N ASN A 366 1.44 -17.72 13.66
CA ASN A 366 2.47 -16.93 13.00
C ASN A 366 3.03 -15.89 13.98
N PRO A 367 4.29 -16.03 14.44
CA PRO A 367 4.89 -15.12 15.42
C PRO A 367 5.04 -13.67 14.86
N HIS A 368 5.21 -13.51 13.55
CA HIS A 368 5.39 -12.19 12.92
C HIS A 368 4.09 -11.41 12.70
N LYS A 369 2.92 -12.01 12.99
CA LYS A 369 1.64 -11.33 12.72
C LYS A 369 1.43 -10.09 13.59
N GLY A 370 2.00 -10.06 14.79
CA GLY A 370 1.95 -8.91 15.69
C GLY A 370 2.71 -7.69 15.17
N GLU A 371 3.79 -7.90 14.43
CA GLU A 371 4.62 -6.83 13.87
C GLU A 371 3.82 -5.95 12.90
N GLY A 372 2.99 -6.56 12.05
CA GLY A 372 2.11 -5.84 11.12
C GLY A 372 0.99 -5.03 11.79
N LEU A 373 0.78 -5.17 13.09
CA LEU A 373 -0.23 -4.45 13.87
C LEU A 373 0.36 -3.40 14.83
N SER A 374 1.64 -3.49 15.17
CA SER A 374 2.30 -2.69 16.21
C SER A 374 2.29 -1.18 15.94
N GLY A 375 2.35 -0.77 14.66
CA GLY A 375 2.37 0.63 14.23
C GLY A 375 1.06 1.41 14.45
N PHE A 376 -0.03 0.73 14.85
CA PHE A 376 -1.37 1.35 14.95
C PHE A 376 -1.78 1.72 16.38
N GLY A 377 -0.82 1.74 17.31
CA GLY A 377 -1.06 2.10 18.73
C GLY A 377 -1.72 0.98 19.53
N VAL A 378 -1.72 -0.25 19.02
CA VAL A 378 -2.20 -1.45 19.70
C VAL A 378 -1.00 -2.34 20.02
N ASP A 379 -0.79 -2.67 21.30
CA ASP A 379 0.22 -3.65 21.69
C ASP A 379 -0.26 -5.05 21.33
N ALA A 380 0.35 -5.65 20.32
CA ALA A 380 0.03 -6.99 19.81
C ALA A 380 1.19 -7.99 20.04
N SER A 381 1.97 -7.77 21.10
CA SER A 381 3.15 -8.61 21.45
C SER A 381 2.78 -9.99 21.99
N HIS A 382 1.57 -10.13 22.57
CA HIS A 382 1.09 -11.40 23.11
C HIS A 382 0.35 -12.22 22.05
N HIS A 383 0.60 -13.52 22.01
CA HIS A 383 -0.15 -14.43 21.14
C HIS A 383 -0.46 -15.77 21.84
N THR A 384 -1.61 -16.32 21.45
CA THR A 384 -2.07 -17.65 21.86
C THR A 384 -2.15 -18.53 20.61
N PRO A 385 -1.46 -19.69 20.57
CA PRO A 385 -1.53 -20.61 19.44
C PRO A 385 -2.93 -21.17 19.24
N LEU A 386 -3.32 -21.35 17.96
CA LEU A 386 -4.55 -22.01 17.57
C LEU A 386 -4.26 -23.46 17.19
N ALA A 387 -4.76 -24.39 18.00
CA ALA A 387 -4.68 -25.81 17.68
C ALA A 387 -5.70 -26.16 16.60
N THR A 388 -5.22 -26.59 15.44
CA THR A 388 -6.04 -27.13 14.35
C THR A 388 -5.57 -28.54 14.01
N PRO A 389 -6.48 -29.47 13.65
CA PRO A 389 -6.09 -30.84 13.36
C PRO A 389 -5.27 -30.94 12.08
N ALA A 390 -4.19 -31.74 12.12
CA ALA A 390 -3.51 -32.20 10.93
C ALA A 390 -4.18 -33.44 10.37
N HIS A 391 -4.26 -33.55 9.05
CA HIS A 391 -4.80 -34.73 8.34
C HIS A 391 -4.15 -34.87 6.96
N ALA A 392 -4.39 -36.00 6.28
CA ALA A 392 -3.71 -36.34 5.02
C ALA A 392 -3.84 -35.26 3.93
N ASP A 393 -4.97 -34.50 3.90
CA ASP A 393 -5.21 -33.52 2.85
C ASP A 393 -4.54 -32.16 3.11
N ASN A 394 -4.10 -31.83 4.37
CA ASN A 394 -3.49 -30.56 4.72
C ASN A 394 -2.06 -30.66 5.25
N ILE A 395 -1.53 -31.85 5.47
CA ILE A 395 -0.23 -32.01 6.14
C ILE A 395 0.90 -31.34 5.36
N ASP A 396 0.94 -31.43 4.04
CA ASP A 396 1.97 -30.81 3.22
C ASP A 396 1.88 -29.27 3.26
N TYR A 397 0.69 -28.73 3.27
CA TYR A 397 0.46 -27.30 3.49
C TYR A 397 0.94 -26.84 4.88
N LEU A 398 0.67 -27.61 5.93
CA LEU A 398 1.14 -27.29 7.29
C LEU A 398 2.66 -27.44 7.41
N ARG A 399 3.28 -28.41 6.74
CA ARG A 399 4.74 -28.53 6.66
C ARG A 399 5.35 -27.31 6.01
N THR A 400 4.85 -26.84 4.86
CA THR A 400 5.31 -25.63 4.20
C THR A 400 5.21 -24.41 5.12
N LYS A 401 4.11 -24.25 5.86
CA LYS A 401 3.96 -23.17 6.85
C LYS A 401 5.02 -23.24 7.96
N ARG A 402 5.29 -24.43 8.49
CA ARG A 402 6.30 -24.63 9.55
C ARG A 402 7.71 -24.38 9.02
N ASP A 403 8.06 -25.04 7.93
CA ASP A 403 9.45 -25.17 7.47
C ASP A 403 9.95 -23.95 6.70
N ARG A 404 9.05 -23.28 5.95
CA ARG A 404 9.40 -22.13 5.10
C ARG A 404 8.93 -20.79 5.67
N MET A 405 7.87 -20.78 6.50
CA MET A 405 7.26 -19.55 6.98
C MET A 405 7.36 -19.37 8.51
N GLY A 406 8.06 -20.25 9.21
CA GLY A 406 8.35 -20.11 10.65
C GLY A 406 7.13 -20.22 11.57
N HIS A 407 6.03 -20.83 11.13
CA HIS A 407 4.85 -21.02 11.97
C HIS A 407 5.10 -22.06 13.09
N ASP A 408 4.58 -21.79 14.28
CA ASP A 408 4.56 -22.77 15.38
C ASP A 408 3.38 -23.74 15.20
N LEU A 409 3.69 -24.97 14.75
CA LEU A 409 2.70 -25.99 14.40
C LEU A 409 3.09 -27.35 14.99
N PRO A 410 2.97 -27.55 16.32
CA PRO A 410 3.38 -28.79 16.98
C PRO A 410 2.62 -30.02 16.48
N GLN A 411 1.39 -29.88 15.99
CA GLN A 411 0.60 -30.96 15.40
C GLN A 411 1.24 -31.61 14.16
N VAL A 412 2.13 -30.89 13.45
CA VAL A 412 2.89 -31.48 12.32
C VAL A 412 3.90 -32.50 12.83
N ALA A 413 4.62 -32.18 13.91
CA ALA A 413 5.57 -33.13 14.51
C ALA A 413 4.85 -34.37 15.09
N GLN A 414 3.67 -34.18 15.67
CA GLN A 414 2.83 -35.28 16.13
C GLN A 414 2.39 -36.17 14.98
N TRP A 415 1.87 -35.57 13.90
CA TRP A 415 1.48 -36.31 12.69
C TRP A 415 2.63 -37.13 12.10
N ASP A 416 3.82 -36.49 11.97
CA ASP A 416 5.02 -37.16 11.43
C ASP A 416 5.47 -38.34 12.31
N ALA A 417 5.22 -38.29 13.63
CA ALA A 417 5.54 -39.39 14.55
C ALA A 417 4.54 -40.56 14.44
N GLU A 418 3.26 -40.28 14.18
CA GLU A 418 2.18 -41.27 14.10
C GLU A 418 2.12 -41.98 12.73
N HIS A 419 2.72 -41.40 11.67
CA HIS A 419 2.66 -41.90 10.29
C HIS A 419 4.04 -42.27 9.71
N LYS A 420 5.01 -42.55 10.59
CA LYS A 420 6.34 -43.11 10.23
C LYS A 420 6.22 -44.63 9.92
#